data_f9f2f928a88b751b8c8e00e9f9a89fdb
#
_entry.id   f9f2f928a88b751b8c8e00e9f9a89fdb
#
_cell.length_a   1.000
_cell.length_b   1.000
_cell.length_c   1.000
_cell.angle_alpha   90.00
_cell.angle_beta   90.00
_cell.angle_gamma   90.00
#
_symmetry.space_group_name_H-M   'P 1'
#
loop_
_entity.id
_entity.type
_entity.pdbx_description
1 polymer ?
#
loop_
_entity_poly.entity_id
_entity_poly.type
_entity_poly.pdbx_seq_one_letter_code
_entity_poly.pdbx_strand_id
1 'polypeptide(L)'
;AMLRLLFNRIGVPHVGSPQAFSFNVPSVSGAGAVTFEKSGQKVKERRSFEITGGMCPACEGLGQVSDIDLDELLDRSLSLAAGAIRVPGYNPDGWMVKGFTESGFLDPDKPIADYTETELHDFLHKEQTKVKIAGINMTYEGLIPKVTKSVLQKDRDSLQPHIRAFVDRAVKFM
;
A
#
# COMPACT_ATOMS: atom_id res chain seq x y z
N ALA A 1 7.60 -1.92 -31.90
CA ALA A 1 7.02 -0.59 -32.22
C ALA A 1 5.76 -0.69 -33.09
N MET A 2 5.77 -1.45 -34.18
CA MET A 2 4.62 -1.54 -35.12
C MET A 2 3.34 -2.08 -34.50
N LEU A 3 3.42 -3.13 -33.66
CA LEU A 3 2.24 -3.70 -33.00
C LEU A 3 1.54 -2.68 -32.08
N ARG A 4 2.29 -1.86 -31.35
CA ARG A 4 1.72 -0.81 -30.50
C ARG A 4 0.94 0.23 -31.31
N LEU A 5 1.47 0.62 -32.46
CA LEU A 5 0.79 1.53 -33.37
C LEU A 5 -0.49 0.90 -33.98
N LEU A 6 -0.42 -0.38 -34.32
CA LEU A 6 -1.57 -1.12 -34.81
C LEU A 6 -2.70 -1.15 -33.78
N PHE A 7 -2.41 -1.64 -32.57
CA PHE A 7 -3.40 -1.73 -31.51
C PHE A 7 -3.94 -0.35 -31.10
N ASN A 8 -3.09 0.68 -31.12
CA ASN A 8 -3.55 2.05 -30.88
C ASN A 8 -4.57 2.54 -31.90
N ARG A 9 -4.47 2.09 -33.17
CA ARG A 9 -5.37 2.53 -34.24
C ARG A 9 -6.65 1.72 -34.32
N ILE A 10 -6.61 0.42 -33.98
CA ILE A 10 -7.76 -0.48 -34.12
C ILE A 10 -8.43 -0.83 -32.80
N GLY A 11 -7.80 -0.48 -31.65
CA GLY A 11 -8.33 -0.80 -30.33
C GLY A 11 -9.60 -0.03 -29.99
N VAL A 12 -10.57 -0.72 -29.41
CA VAL A 12 -11.83 -0.14 -28.92
C VAL A 12 -12.04 -0.63 -27.49
N PRO A 13 -12.15 0.28 -26.52
CA PRO A 13 -12.12 1.75 -26.61
C PRO A 13 -10.72 2.31 -26.94
N HIS A 14 -10.68 3.52 -27.46
CA HIS A 14 -9.41 4.18 -27.77
C HIS A 14 -8.71 4.65 -26.48
N VAL A 15 -7.52 4.13 -26.20
CA VAL A 15 -6.79 4.38 -24.93
C VAL A 15 -5.72 5.47 -25.03
N GLY A 16 -5.76 6.31 -26.05
CA GLY A 16 -4.89 7.47 -26.19
C GLY A 16 -3.62 7.19 -27.01
N SER A 17 -2.48 7.01 -26.38
CA SER A 17 -1.20 6.89 -27.08
C SER A 17 -0.74 5.43 -27.27
N PRO A 18 0.17 5.15 -28.23
CA PRO A 18 0.75 3.81 -28.39
C PRO A 18 1.50 3.29 -27.14
N GLN A 19 1.85 4.17 -26.20
CA GLN A 19 2.50 3.79 -24.95
C GLN A 19 1.59 3.01 -24.01
N ALA A 20 0.26 3.18 -24.14
CA ALA A 20 -0.72 2.38 -23.39
C ALA A 20 -0.58 0.86 -23.64
N PHE A 21 0.03 0.45 -24.74
CA PHE A 21 0.31 -0.94 -25.10
C PHE A 21 1.75 -1.37 -24.79
N SER A 22 2.39 -0.69 -23.86
CA SER A 22 3.77 -0.99 -23.45
C SER A 22 3.80 -1.52 -22.03
N PHE A 23 4.29 -2.73 -21.80
CA PHE A 23 4.34 -3.36 -20.46
C PHE A 23 5.19 -2.62 -19.45
N ASN A 24 6.15 -1.82 -19.91
CA ASN A 24 7.17 -1.18 -19.06
C ASN A 24 6.99 0.32 -18.95
N VAL A 25 5.82 0.84 -19.30
CA VAL A 25 5.48 2.26 -19.15
C VAL A 25 4.38 2.39 -18.12
N PRO A 26 4.65 2.99 -16.96
CA PRO A 26 3.64 3.24 -15.95
C PRO A 26 2.62 4.28 -16.43
N SER A 27 1.42 4.23 -15.89
CA SER A 27 0.45 5.33 -16.01
C SER A 27 0.93 6.51 -15.16
N VAL A 28 0.83 7.70 -15.72
CA VAL A 28 1.27 8.94 -15.05
C VAL A 28 0.12 9.92 -15.05
N SER A 29 -0.21 10.43 -13.88
CA SER A 29 -1.14 11.54 -13.71
C SER A 29 -0.43 12.75 -13.12
N GLY A 30 -0.83 13.93 -13.55
CA GLY A 30 -0.29 15.18 -13.04
C GLY A 30 -1.33 16.29 -13.07
N ALA A 31 -1.19 17.24 -12.17
CA ALA A 31 -2.01 18.43 -12.16
C ALA A 31 -1.13 19.65 -11.91
N GLY A 32 -1.38 20.72 -12.65
CA GLY A 32 -0.61 21.96 -12.53
C GLY A 32 -1.41 23.18 -12.92
N ALA A 33 -0.92 24.35 -12.54
CA ALA A 33 -1.47 25.61 -12.97
C ALA A 33 -0.72 26.11 -14.21
N VAL A 34 -1.44 26.30 -15.31
CA VAL A 34 -0.92 26.91 -16.53
C VAL A 34 -1.39 28.35 -16.60
N THR A 35 -0.47 29.26 -16.85
CA THR A 35 -0.79 30.68 -17.05
C THR A 35 -0.69 30.99 -18.53
N PHE A 36 -1.77 31.46 -19.12
CA PHE A 36 -1.80 31.90 -20.52
C PHE A 36 -2.45 33.28 -20.61
N GLU A 37 -2.13 33.99 -21.68
CA GLU A 37 -2.68 35.29 -21.95
C GLU A 37 -3.94 35.18 -22.82
N LYS A 38 -5.05 35.71 -22.34
CA LYS A 38 -6.30 35.78 -23.08
C LYS A 38 -6.78 37.24 -23.10
N SER A 39 -6.87 37.82 -24.27
CA SER A 39 -7.33 39.21 -24.45
C SER A 39 -6.54 40.22 -23.63
N GLY A 40 -5.20 40.06 -23.53
CA GLY A 40 -4.34 40.96 -22.78
C GLY A 40 -4.33 40.76 -21.26
N GLN A 41 -5.07 39.77 -20.74
CA GLN A 41 -5.10 39.42 -19.33
C GLN A 41 -4.47 38.05 -19.07
N LYS A 42 -3.62 37.95 -18.04
CA LYS A 42 -3.06 36.67 -17.61
C LYS A 42 -4.10 35.87 -16.84
N VAL A 43 -4.52 34.77 -17.44
CA VAL A 43 -5.47 33.81 -16.83
C VAL A 43 -4.69 32.60 -16.32
N LYS A 44 -4.89 32.22 -15.07
CA LYS A 44 -4.32 31.03 -14.47
C LYS A 44 -5.39 29.94 -14.43
N GLU A 45 -5.17 28.87 -15.15
CA GLU A 45 -6.08 27.72 -15.21
C GLU A 45 -5.39 26.49 -14.64
N ARG A 46 -6.13 25.72 -13.83
CA ARG A 46 -5.63 24.45 -13.31
C ARG A 46 -5.98 23.36 -14.31
N ARG A 47 -4.99 22.66 -14.81
CA ARG A 47 -5.15 21.53 -15.75
C ARG A 47 -4.61 20.27 -15.12
N SER A 48 -5.32 19.18 -15.34
CA SER A 48 -4.87 17.82 -15.04
C SER A 48 -4.66 17.07 -16.34
N PHE A 49 -3.71 16.16 -16.34
CA PHE A 49 -3.50 15.23 -17.45
C PHE A 49 -3.30 13.82 -16.90
N GLU A 50 -3.66 12.87 -17.70
CA GLU A 50 -3.42 11.47 -17.46
C GLU A 50 -2.83 10.83 -18.72
N ILE A 51 -1.72 10.13 -18.58
CA ILE A 51 -1.09 9.37 -19.65
C ILE A 51 -1.18 7.91 -19.24
N THR A 52 -1.99 7.13 -19.93
CA THR A 52 -2.13 5.70 -19.69
C THR A 52 -0.92 4.96 -20.22
N GLY A 53 -0.25 4.22 -19.35
CA GLY A 53 0.81 3.27 -19.69
C GLY A 53 0.28 1.84 -19.71
N GLY A 54 1.02 0.93 -20.28
CA GLY A 54 0.68 -0.50 -20.34
C GLY A 54 1.24 -1.33 -19.19
N MET A 55 1.93 -0.70 -18.24
CA MET A 55 2.44 -1.38 -17.06
C MET A 55 1.30 -1.72 -16.11
N CYS A 56 1.22 -2.98 -15.69
CA CYS A 56 0.25 -3.41 -14.68
C CYS A 56 0.52 -2.69 -13.35
N PRO A 57 -0.44 -1.98 -12.75
CA PRO A 57 -0.21 -1.27 -11.48
C PRO A 57 0.00 -2.22 -10.29
N ALA A 58 -0.46 -3.46 -10.39
CA ALA A 58 -0.32 -4.44 -9.30
C ALA A 58 1.05 -5.12 -9.28
N CYS A 59 1.60 -5.48 -10.46
CA CYS A 59 2.88 -6.20 -10.53
C CYS A 59 4.02 -5.34 -11.09
N GLU A 60 3.74 -4.09 -11.48
CA GLU A 60 4.72 -3.16 -12.07
C GLU A 60 5.55 -3.80 -13.21
N GLY A 61 4.91 -4.66 -13.99
CA GLY A 61 5.53 -5.36 -15.11
C GLY A 61 6.30 -6.63 -14.76
N LEU A 62 6.31 -7.05 -13.49
CA LEU A 62 7.01 -8.26 -13.02
C LEU A 62 6.27 -9.56 -13.38
N GLY A 63 4.99 -9.48 -13.74
CA GLY A 63 4.16 -10.64 -14.07
C GLY A 63 3.72 -11.47 -12.86
N GLN A 64 4.13 -11.08 -11.67
CA GLN A 64 3.79 -11.71 -10.39
C GLN A 64 3.37 -10.64 -9.39
N VAL A 65 2.36 -10.92 -8.62
CA VAL A 65 1.93 -10.08 -7.49
C VAL A 65 2.31 -10.81 -6.22
N SER A 66 3.01 -10.10 -5.34
CA SER A 66 3.27 -10.61 -4.00
C SER A 66 2.07 -10.27 -3.13
N ASP A 67 1.35 -11.27 -2.70
CA ASP A 67 0.29 -11.11 -1.71
C ASP A 67 0.78 -11.55 -0.33
N ILE A 68 0.23 -10.93 0.69
CA ILE A 68 0.58 -11.21 2.07
C ILE A 68 -0.45 -12.18 2.66
N ASP A 69 0.02 -13.34 3.09
CA ASP A 69 -0.81 -14.29 3.80
C ASP A 69 -1.15 -13.76 5.19
N LEU A 70 -2.40 -13.33 5.37
CA LEU A 70 -2.88 -12.78 6.64
C LEU A 70 -2.87 -13.80 7.77
N ASP A 71 -3.02 -15.09 7.47
CA ASP A 71 -3.01 -16.15 8.48
C ASP A 71 -1.59 -16.42 9.02
N GLU A 72 -0.56 -16.10 8.23
CA GLU A 72 0.82 -16.08 8.72
C GLU A 72 1.14 -14.81 9.55
N LEU A 73 0.48 -13.69 9.30
CA LEU A 73 0.67 -12.46 10.04
C LEU A 73 -0.08 -12.43 11.38
N LEU A 74 -1.25 -13.08 11.43
CA LEU A 74 -2.21 -12.91 12.51
C LEU A 74 -2.75 -14.24 13.03
N ASP A 75 -2.96 -14.29 14.34
CA ASP A 75 -3.86 -15.23 14.97
C ASP A 75 -5.20 -14.53 15.26
N ARG A 76 -6.18 -14.77 14.43
CA ARG A 76 -7.49 -14.09 14.55
C ARG A 76 -8.27 -14.49 15.79
N SER A 77 -7.94 -15.62 16.42
CA SER A 77 -8.58 -16.08 17.64
C SER A 77 -8.13 -15.29 18.87
N LEU A 78 -7.02 -14.56 18.76
CA LEU A 78 -6.45 -13.77 19.82
C LEU A 78 -6.76 -12.28 19.66
N SER A 79 -6.69 -11.57 20.79
CA SER A 79 -6.70 -10.10 20.82
C SER A 79 -5.30 -9.52 20.63
N LEU A 80 -5.20 -8.21 20.38
CA LEU A 80 -3.91 -7.51 20.30
C LEU A 80 -3.11 -7.62 21.60
N ALA A 81 -3.78 -7.50 22.75
CA ALA A 81 -3.18 -7.66 24.06
C ALA A 81 -2.72 -9.10 24.33
N ALA A 82 -3.41 -10.09 23.78
CA ALA A 82 -3.03 -11.50 23.87
C ALA A 82 -1.98 -11.95 22.83
N GLY A 83 -1.53 -11.06 21.94
CA GLY A 83 -0.48 -11.36 20.97
C GLY A 83 -0.97 -11.88 19.64
N ALA A 84 -2.08 -11.37 19.12
CA ALA A 84 -2.63 -11.73 17.81
C ALA A 84 -1.65 -11.52 16.64
N ILE A 85 -0.65 -10.61 16.77
CA ILE A 85 0.31 -10.32 15.70
C ILE A 85 1.49 -11.30 15.78
N ARG A 86 1.65 -12.13 14.74
CA ARG A 86 2.71 -13.14 14.62
C ARG A 86 3.99 -12.64 13.95
N VAL A 87 4.03 -11.37 13.56
CA VAL A 87 5.18 -10.76 12.91
C VAL A 87 6.36 -10.67 13.90
N PRO A 88 7.57 -11.12 13.53
CA PRO A 88 8.74 -11.00 14.41
C PRO A 88 8.98 -9.55 14.87
N GLY A 89 9.18 -9.35 16.17
CA GLY A 89 9.38 -8.03 16.77
C GLY A 89 8.09 -7.32 17.22
N TYR A 90 6.91 -7.90 16.98
CA TYR A 90 5.63 -7.38 17.44
C TYR A 90 5.18 -8.11 18.72
N ASN A 91 5.87 -7.86 19.83
CA ASN A 91 5.48 -8.40 21.12
C ASN A 91 4.31 -7.60 21.72
N PRO A 92 3.35 -8.22 22.42
CA PRO A 92 2.17 -7.55 23.00
C PRO A 92 2.51 -6.31 23.83
N ASP A 93 3.54 -6.38 24.67
CA ASP A 93 4.03 -5.27 25.50
C ASP A 93 4.99 -4.33 24.77
N GLY A 94 5.31 -4.65 23.52
CA GLY A 94 6.26 -3.92 22.70
C GLY A 94 5.72 -2.61 22.16
N TRP A 95 6.61 -1.64 21.96
CA TRP A 95 6.27 -0.33 21.41
C TRP A 95 5.53 -0.38 20.06
N MET A 96 5.84 -1.39 19.23
CA MET A 96 5.19 -1.56 17.93
C MET A 96 3.70 -1.90 18.09
N VAL A 97 3.35 -2.73 19.08
CA VAL A 97 1.96 -3.13 19.36
C VAL A 97 1.21 -2.04 20.11
N LYS A 98 1.88 -1.31 21.00
CA LYS A 98 1.29 -0.13 21.68
C LYS A 98 0.75 0.90 20.71
N GLY A 99 1.35 1.04 19.52
CA GLY A 99 0.83 1.88 18.46
C GLY A 99 -0.58 1.49 18.01
N PHE A 100 -0.96 0.23 18.14
CA PHE A 100 -2.30 -0.27 17.82
C PHE A 100 -3.22 -0.24 19.05
N THR A 101 -2.76 -0.75 20.18
CA THR A 101 -3.58 -0.90 21.41
C THR A 101 -3.97 0.44 22.05
N GLU A 102 -3.12 1.45 21.95
CA GLU A 102 -3.35 2.78 22.54
C GLU A 102 -3.78 3.84 21.50
N SER A 103 -4.05 3.42 20.26
CA SER A 103 -4.44 4.33 19.17
C SER A 103 -5.81 4.96 19.33
N GLY A 104 -6.70 4.28 20.09
CA GLY A 104 -8.11 4.65 20.20
C GLY A 104 -8.99 4.22 19.00
N PHE A 105 -8.41 3.55 17.99
CA PHE A 105 -9.16 3.00 16.86
C PHE A 105 -9.64 1.58 17.08
N LEU A 106 -8.98 0.83 17.97
CA LEU A 106 -9.15 -0.60 18.18
C LEU A 106 -9.36 -0.91 19.66
N ASP A 107 -10.17 -1.91 19.94
CA ASP A 107 -10.26 -2.51 21.27
C ASP A 107 -9.12 -3.55 21.44
N PRO A 108 -8.16 -3.32 22.34
CA PRO A 108 -7.01 -4.21 22.49
C PRO A 108 -7.34 -5.59 23.04
N ASP A 109 -8.47 -5.73 23.73
CA ASP A 109 -8.88 -7.00 24.37
C ASP A 109 -9.83 -7.81 23.51
N LYS A 110 -10.35 -7.21 22.42
CA LYS A 110 -11.26 -7.86 21.49
C LYS A 110 -10.50 -8.78 20.54
N PRO A 111 -10.93 -10.06 20.34
CA PRO A 111 -10.34 -10.93 19.33
C PRO A 111 -10.46 -10.34 17.91
N ILE A 112 -9.42 -10.53 17.10
CA ILE A 112 -9.41 -10.01 15.71
C ILE A 112 -10.56 -10.58 14.87
N ALA A 113 -10.99 -11.82 15.17
CA ALA A 113 -12.12 -12.46 14.51
C ALA A 113 -13.45 -11.71 14.69
N ASP A 114 -13.58 -10.96 15.78
CA ASP A 114 -14.79 -10.22 16.14
C ASP A 114 -14.76 -8.76 15.67
N TYR A 115 -13.69 -8.34 15.00
CA TYR A 115 -13.57 -6.98 14.47
C TYR A 115 -14.63 -6.74 13.41
N THR A 116 -15.22 -5.54 13.45
CA THR A 116 -16.05 -5.03 12.35
C THR A 116 -15.21 -4.78 11.11
N GLU A 117 -15.83 -4.66 9.95
CA GLU A 117 -15.12 -4.32 8.71
C GLU A 117 -14.29 -3.03 8.85
N THR A 118 -14.83 -2.03 9.55
CA THR A 118 -14.13 -0.75 9.78
C THR A 118 -12.92 -0.94 10.69
N GLU A 119 -13.06 -1.66 11.81
CA GLU A 119 -11.95 -1.95 12.71
C GLU A 119 -10.87 -2.78 12.01
N LEU A 120 -11.27 -3.78 11.23
CA LEU A 120 -10.34 -4.61 10.47
C LEU A 120 -9.61 -3.80 9.40
N HIS A 121 -10.32 -2.92 8.68
CA HIS A 121 -9.71 -2.00 7.72
C HIS A 121 -8.74 -1.03 8.41
N ASP A 122 -9.13 -0.44 9.52
CA ASP A 122 -8.29 0.48 10.28
C ASP A 122 -7.06 -0.22 10.86
N PHE A 123 -7.20 -1.47 11.27
CA PHE A 123 -6.10 -2.29 11.73
C PHE A 123 -5.12 -2.64 10.60
N LEU A 124 -5.62 -3.09 9.45
CA LEU A 124 -4.80 -3.62 8.37
C LEU A 124 -4.28 -2.55 7.40
N HIS A 125 -5.11 -1.57 7.05
CA HIS A 125 -4.88 -0.71 5.88
C HIS A 125 -4.93 0.79 6.15
N LYS A 126 -5.22 1.23 7.39
CA LYS A 126 -5.36 2.67 7.66
C LYS A 126 -4.16 3.46 7.19
N GLU A 127 -4.43 4.54 6.48
CA GLU A 127 -3.43 5.51 6.06
C GLU A 127 -2.77 6.20 7.26
N GLN A 128 -1.59 6.77 7.03
CA GLN A 128 -0.84 7.46 8.07
C GLN A 128 -1.65 8.56 8.73
N THR A 129 -1.95 8.39 9.99
CA THR A 129 -2.73 9.31 10.80
C THR A 129 -1.97 9.69 12.07
N LYS A 130 -1.96 10.98 12.39
CA LYS A 130 -1.33 11.45 13.65
C LYS A 130 -2.20 11.09 14.83
N VAL A 131 -1.63 10.41 15.80
CA VAL A 131 -2.26 10.01 17.07
C VAL A 131 -1.39 10.45 18.24
N LYS A 132 -2.02 10.58 19.40
CA LYS A 132 -1.31 10.90 20.64
C LYS A 132 -1.36 9.69 21.56
N ILE A 133 -0.24 9.02 21.76
CA ILE A 133 -0.10 7.83 22.58
C ILE A 133 0.79 8.15 23.78
N ALA A 134 0.32 7.90 24.99
CA ALA A 134 1.03 8.22 26.24
C ALA A 134 1.58 9.67 26.27
N GLY A 135 0.85 10.63 25.69
CA GLY A 135 1.28 12.03 25.61
C GLY A 135 2.24 12.36 24.46
N ILE A 136 2.71 11.38 23.71
CA ILE A 136 3.67 11.54 22.59
C ILE A 136 2.91 11.53 21.27
N ASN A 137 3.23 12.48 20.39
CA ASN A 137 2.68 12.50 19.03
C ASN A 137 3.36 11.40 18.20
N MET A 138 2.56 10.47 17.70
CA MET A 138 3.00 9.37 16.84
C MET A 138 2.22 9.35 15.55
N THR A 139 2.75 8.63 14.56
CA THR A 139 2.04 8.32 13.33
C THR A 139 1.53 6.89 13.42
N TYR A 140 0.21 6.74 13.48
CA TYR A 140 -0.47 5.46 13.29
C TYR A 140 -0.50 5.11 11.81
N GLU A 141 -0.31 3.86 11.50
CA GLU A 141 -0.40 3.29 10.17
C GLU A 141 -0.84 1.84 10.29
N GLY A 142 -1.65 1.36 9.35
CA GLY A 142 -2.12 -0.02 9.32
C GLY A 142 -0.99 -1.05 9.29
N LEU A 143 -1.28 -2.27 9.74
CA LEU A 143 -0.29 -3.34 9.88
C LEU A 143 0.38 -3.68 8.53
N ILE A 144 -0.40 -3.80 7.45
CA ILE A 144 0.12 -4.17 6.12
C ILE A 144 1.15 -3.16 5.60
N PRO A 145 0.85 -1.85 5.48
CA PRO A 145 1.85 -0.87 5.05
C PRO A 145 3.08 -0.85 5.97
N LYS A 146 2.87 -1.02 7.29
CA LYS A 146 3.95 -1.02 8.27
C LYS A 146 4.89 -2.22 8.11
N VAL A 147 4.35 -3.43 7.93
CA VAL A 147 5.13 -4.66 7.69
C VAL A 147 5.81 -4.58 6.32
N THR A 148 5.12 -4.12 5.29
CA THR A 148 5.69 -3.93 3.95
C THR A 148 6.94 -3.07 4.00
N LYS A 149 6.88 -1.90 4.63
CA LYS A 149 8.03 -0.99 4.75
C LYS A 149 9.14 -1.53 5.63
N SER A 150 8.80 -2.17 6.74
CA SER A 150 9.78 -2.60 7.73
C SER A 150 10.49 -3.91 7.36
N VAL A 151 9.83 -4.77 6.61
CA VAL A 151 10.29 -6.14 6.33
C VAL A 151 10.34 -6.44 4.83
N LEU A 152 9.24 -6.26 4.10
CA LEU A 152 9.13 -6.76 2.73
C LEU A 152 9.89 -5.93 1.69
N GLN A 153 10.05 -4.62 1.92
CA GLN A 153 10.82 -3.74 1.04
C GLN A 153 12.32 -3.76 1.29
N LYS A 154 12.77 -4.49 2.32
CA LYS A 154 14.21 -4.62 2.60
C LYS A 154 14.82 -5.71 1.72
N ASP A 155 16.10 -5.51 1.38
CA ASP A 155 16.87 -6.54 0.71
C ASP A 155 16.87 -7.83 1.57
N ARG A 156 16.47 -8.94 0.95
CA ARG A 156 16.35 -10.24 1.61
C ARG A 156 17.65 -10.67 2.29
N ASP A 157 18.78 -10.35 1.69
CA ASP A 157 20.10 -10.73 2.24
C ASP A 157 20.48 -9.88 3.46
N SER A 158 19.88 -8.72 3.65
CA SER A 158 20.04 -7.88 4.83
C SER A 158 19.19 -8.32 6.02
N LEU A 159 18.21 -9.22 5.81
CA LEU A 159 17.30 -9.67 6.85
C LEU A 159 17.95 -10.74 7.74
N GLN A 160 17.68 -10.67 9.03
CA GLN A 160 18.08 -11.73 9.97
C GLN A 160 17.40 -13.06 9.62
N PRO A 161 18.02 -14.23 9.91
CA PRO A 161 17.51 -15.54 9.47
C PRO A 161 16.07 -15.82 9.87
N HIS A 162 15.66 -15.46 11.09
CA HIS A 162 14.29 -15.69 11.57
C HIS A 162 13.26 -14.78 10.88
N ILE A 163 13.64 -13.55 10.50
CA ILE A 163 12.78 -12.63 9.75
C ILE A 163 12.65 -13.13 8.30
N ARG A 164 13.75 -13.60 7.70
CA ARG A 164 13.75 -14.19 6.37
C ARG A 164 12.83 -15.41 6.30
N ALA A 165 12.93 -16.33 7.28
CA ALA A 165 12.04 -17.48 7.36
C ALA A 165 10.56 -17.10 7.52
N PHE A 166 10.26 -16.00 8.20
CA PHE A 166 8.91 -15.45 8.29
C PHE A 166 8.44 -14.91 6.94
N VAL A 167 9.25 -14.10 6.25
CA VAL A 167 8.93 -13.54 4.93
C VAL A 167 8.66 -14.63 3.90
N ASP A 168 9.47 -15.68 3.90
CA ASP A 168 9.34 -16.83 2.98
C ASP A 168 8.01 -17.59 3.15
N ARG A 169 7.38 -17.52 4.33
CA ARG A 169 6.05 -18.08 4.59
C ARG A 169 4.92 -17.08 4.32
N ALA A 170 5.13 -15.83 4.74
CA ALA A 170 4.10 -14.80 4.73
C ALA A 170 3.84 -14.20 3.33
N VAL A 171 4.80 -14.32 2.40
CA VAL A 171 4.66 -13.79 1.04
C VAL A 171 4.35 -14.91 0.07
N LYS A 172 3.18 -14.86 -0.54
CA LYS A 172 2.77 -15.75 -1.63
C LYS A 172 2.90 -15.01 -2.96
N PHE A 173 3.54 -15.66 -3.92
CA PHE A 173 3.58 -15.18 -5.29
C PHE A 173 2.38 -15.79 -6.05
N MET A 174 1.52 -14.94 -6.56
CA MET A 174 0.40 -15.31 -7.43
C MET A 174 0.63 -14.82 -8.87
#